data_8fe69833f4ec2d9c37290001f5e32404
#
_entry.id   8fe69833f4ec2d9c37290001f5e32404
#
_cell.length_a   1.000
_cell.length_b   1.000
_cell.length_c   1.000
_cell.angle_alpha   90.00
_cell.angle_beta   90.00
_cell.angle_gamma   90.00
#
_symmetry.space_group_name_H-M   'P 1'
#
loop_
_entity.id
_entity.type
_entity.pdbx_description
1 polymer ?
#
loop_
_entity_poly.entity_id
_entity_poly.type
_entity_poly.pdbx_seq_one_letter_code
_entity_poly.pdbx_strand_id
1 'polypeptide(L)'
;MNAAAPAHLIVILGPTASGKSALGIELAKRLNGEILVCDSTQVYRHFDIGTAKVPQRDWQGIAHHLVDLVEPDEVFTAGDYRRHALLALDDLRRRNKLPILPAGTGLYLRALLEGLADAPTRSEELRERLRRSAKKRGATHLHKILARLDPESAARIAPRDTQKIIRAIEMRILAGKPVAEIFRAGRGEAGGEVREKAGVRVNALEGYSITKIGLAPPRPALYARIDARVEAMLAAGWLDEVRALVSSGVREEAREGVREGVRENIRGIPAGSKPFQFIGYSDLRAHLEGRVTLADAVANIQRSTRRFAKRQLTWFRREPDVHWLESFGDNPETTAAALDRIAARS
;
A
#
# COMPACT_ATOMS: atom_id res chain seq x y z
N MET A 1 -31.35 8.85 -23.06
CA MET A 1 -30.60 7.68 -22.50
C MET A 1 -30.49 7.93 -21.01
N ASN A 2 -31.21 7.16 -20.17
CA ASN A 2 -31.09 7.27 -18.73
C ASN A 2 -29.65 6.89 -18.35
N ALA A 3 -28.90 7.84 -17.79
CA ALA A 3 -27.60 7.52 -17.18
C ALA A 3 -27.86 6.48 -16.07
N ALA A 4 -27.26 5.30 -16.18
CA ALA A 4 -27.34 4.30 -15.13
C ALA A 4 -26.86 4.94 -13.82
N ALA A 5 -27.53 4.63 -12.70
CA ALA A 5 -27.11 5.12 -11.40
C ALA A 5 -25.61 4.77 -11.15
N PRO A 6 -24.84 5.68 -10.54
CA PRO A 6 -23.42 5.42 -10.29
C PRO A 6 -23.26 4.18 -9.41
N ALA A 7 -22.30 3.34 -9.76
CA ALA A 7 -21.92 2.21 -8.91
C ALA A 7 -21.38 2.73 -7.56
N HIS A 8 -21.55 1.98 -6.48
CA HIS A 8 -21.11 2.40 -5.16
C HIS A 8 -19.78 1.72 -4.80
N LEU A 9 -18.85 2.47 -4.20
CA LEU A 9 -17.59 1.98 -3.64
C LEU A 9 -17.50 2.40 -2.17
N ILE A 10 -17.27 1.44 -1.28
CA ILE A 10 -17.01 1.72 0.14
C ILE A 10 -15.51 1.68 0.38
N VAL A 11 -14.95 2.75 0.94
CA VAL A 11 -13.53 2.86 1.31
C VAL A 11 -13.42 2.91 2.84
N ILE A 12 -12.64 1.97 3.41
CA ILE A 12 -12.37 1.93 4.85
C ILE A 12 -10.95 2.41 5.09
N LEU A 13 -10.81 3.54 5.78
CA LEU A 13 -9.54 4.18 6.11
C LEU A 13 -9.16 3.93 7.56
N GLY A 14 -7.88 3.97 7.86
CA GLY A 14 -7.40 3.89 9.24
C GLY A 14 -6.00 3.30 9.34
N PRO A 15 -5.36 3.40 10.51
CA PRO A 15 -4.02 2.87 10.74
C PRO A 15 -4.01 1.33 10.73
N THR A 16 -2.82 0.74 10.62
CA THR A 16 -2.66 -0.69 10.86
C THR A 16 -3.18 -1.06 12.25
N ALA A 17 -3.68 -2.25 12.43
CA ALA A 17 -4.32 -2.76 13.65
C ALA A 17 -5.63 -2.04 14.08
N SER A 18 -6.22 -1.16 13.26
CA SER A 18 -7.51 -0.52 13.59
C SER A 18 -8.75 -1.38 13.32
N GLY A 19 -8.61 -2.58 12.75
CA GLY A 19 -9.74 -3.47 12.45
C GLY A 19 -10.38 -3.28 11.07
N LYS A 20 -9.72 -2.58 10.12
CA LYS A 20 -10.26 -2.34 8.76
C LYS A 20 -10.71 -3.60 8.04
N SER A 21 -9.89 -4.66 8.09
CA SER A 21 -10.21 -5.93 7.40
C SER A 21 -11.42 -6.61 8.02
N ALA A 22 -11.53 -6.61 9.36
CA ALA A 22 -12.68 -7.17 10.06
C ALA A 22 -13.97 -6.42 9.69
N LEU A 23 -13.96 -5.08 9.75
CA LEU A 23 -15.09 -4.26 9.31
C LEU A 23 -15.42 -4.52 7.84
N GLY A 24 -14.41 -4.62 6.97
CA GLY A 24 -14.61 -4.88 5.55
C GLY A 24 -15.34 -6.20 5.29
N ILE A 25 -14.90 -7.29 5.94
CA ILE A 25 -15.54 -8.61 5.82
C ILE A 25 -16.98 -8.55 6.34
N GLU A 26 -17.21 -7.91 7.47
CA GLU A 26 -18.56 -7.82 8.06
C GLU A 26 -19.51 -7.00 7.17
N LEU A 27 -19.05 -5.89 6.59
CA LEU A 27 -19.83 -5.13 5.62
C LEU A 27 -20.08 -5.93 4.34
N ALA A 28 -19.07 -6.67 3.85
CA ALA A 28 -19.21 -7.50 2.65
C ALA A 28 -20.28 -8.56 2.79
N LYS A 29 -20.38 -9.21 3.94
CA LYS A 29 -21.44 -10.18 4.24
C LYS A 29 -22.83 -9.57 4.18
N ARG A 30 -23.01 -8.39 4.77
CA ARG A 30 -24.31 -7.74 4.89
C ARG A 30 -24.78 -7.04 3.61
N LEU A 31 -23.85 -6.64 2.76
CA LEU A 31 -24.11 -5.79 1.59
C LEU A 31 -23.84 -6.51 0.25
N ASN A 32 -23.73 -7.83 0.23
CA ASN A 32 -23.38 -8.61 -0.98
C ASN A 32 -22.10 -8.09 -1.65
N GLY A 33 -21.08 -7.76 -0.83
CA GLY A 33 -19.85 -7.16 -1.29
C GLY A 33 -18.69 -8.14 -1.40
N GLU A 34 -17.58 -7.66 -2.00
CA GLU A 34 -16.29 -8.34 -2.06
C GLU A 34 -15.17 -7.35 -1.73
N ILE A 35 -14.04 -7.86 -1.24
CA ILE A 35 -12.94 -7.04 -0.74
C ILE A 35 -11.94 -6.75 -1.86
N LEU A 36 -11.56 -5.46 -2.01
CA LEU A 36 -10.41 -5.03 -2.79
C LEU A 36 -9.29 -4.63 -1.84
N VAL A 37 -8.26 -5.45 -1.71
CA VAL A 37 -7.12 -5.15 -0.85
C VAL A 37 -6.33 -3.96 -1.39
N CYS A 38 -6.14 -2.92 -0.57
CA CYS A 38 -5.39 -1.72 -0.93
C CYS A 38 -4.15 -1.59 -0.04
N ASP A 39 -3.21 -2.53 -0.19
CA ASP A 39 -1.98 -2.59 0.58
C ASP A 39 -0.78 -2.96 -0.28
N SER A 40 0.30 -2.14 -0.21
CA SER A 40 1.49 -2.30 -1.04
C SER A 40 2.42 -3.43 -0.60
N THR A 41 2.11 -4.10 0.49
CA THR A 41 2.85 -5.26 0.99
C THR A 41 2.13 -6.56 0.69
N GLN A 42 0.80 -6.58 0.73
CA GLN A 42 -0.02 -7.77 0.52
C GLN A 42 -0.15 -8.19 -0.97
N VAL A 43 0.33 -7.37 -1.88
CA VAL A 43 0.41 -7.72 -3.32
C VAL A 43 1.51 -8.74 -3.62
N TYR A 44 2.48 -8.92 -2.72
CA TYR A 44 3.59 -9.85 -2.90
C TYR A 44 3.26 -11.23 -2.35
N ARG A 45 3.51 -12.27 -3.13
CA ARG A 45 3.39 -13.67 -2.71
C ARG A 45 4.40 -14.03 -1.65
N HIS A 46 4.11 -15.04 -0.83
CA HIS A 46 5.01 -15.62 0.19
C HIS A 46 5.33 -14.72 1.38
N PHE A 47 4.82 -13.51 1.42
CA PHE A 47 4.96 -12.56 2.53
C PHE A 47 3.59 -12.41 3.21
N ASP A 48 3.22 -13.38 4.05
CA ASP A 48 1.85 -13.54 4.53
C ASP A 48 1.66 -13.06 5.97
N ILE A 49 2.42 -13.64 6.91
CA ILE A 49 2.27 -13.35 8.33
C ILE A 49 2.67 -11.90 8.62
N GLY A 50 3.89 -11.52 8.22
CA GLY A 50 4.42 -10.19 8.51
C GLY A 50 3.73 -9.04 7.78
N THR A 51 3.04 -9.30 6.68
CA THR A 51 2.19 -8.32 5.99
C THR A 51 0.76 -8.31 6.51
N ALA A 52 0.45 -9.25 7.41
CA ALA A 52 -0.87 -9.42 7.99
C ALA A 52 -1.96 -9.69 6.94
N LYS A 53 -1.67 -10.46 5.91
CA LYS A 53 -2.70 -10.96 5.00
C LYS A 53 -3.76 -11.72 5.79
N VAL A 54 -5.00 -11.54 5.43
CA VAL A 54 -6.09 -12.37 5.95
C VAL A 54 -5.97 -13.73 5.27
N PRO A 55 -5.69 -14.83 5.98
CA PRO A 55 -5.58 -16.13 5.36
C PRO A 55 -6.95 -16.56 4.79
N GLN A 56 -6.94 -17.34 3.72
CA GLN A 56 -8.15 -17.69 2.98
C GLN A 56 -9.21 -18.38 3.85
N ARG A 57 -8.79 -19.17 4.85
CA ARG A 57 -9.71 -19.80 5.84
C ARG A 57 -10.52 -18.78 6.65
N ASP A 58 -10.03 -17.53 6.78
CA ASP A 58 -10.64 -16.45 7.54
C ASP A 58 -11.42 -15.46 6.65
N TRP A 59 -11.48 -15.71 5.34
CA TRP A 59 -12.26 -14.89 4.40
C TRP A 59 -13.78 -15.05 4.57
N GLN A 60 -14.22 -16.07 5.28
CA GLN A 60 -15.63 -16.32 5.59
C GLN A 60 -16.55 -16.36 4.34
N GLY A 61 -16.02 -16.88 3.22
CA GLY A 61 -16.73 -16.96 1.95
C GLY A 61 -16.72 -15.66 1.12
N ILE A 62 -16.09 -14.58 1.61
CA ILE A 62 -15.97 -13.30 0.90
C ILE A 62 -14.72 -13.31 0.03
N ALA A 63 -14.89 -13.10 -1.27
CA ALA A 63 -13.75 -13.01 -2.20
C ALA A 63 -12.88 -11.78 -1.89
N HIS A 64 -11.55 -11.99 -1.92
CA HIS A 64 -10.55 -10.94 -1.75
C HIS A 64 -9.74 -10.79 -3.05
N HIS A 65 -9.74 -9.60 -3.60
CA HIS A 65 -9.02 -9.23 -4.81
C HIS A 65 -7.78 -8.41 -4.47
N LEU A 66 -6.83 -8.36 -5.39
CA LEU A 66 -5.62 -7.53 -5.31
C LEU A 66 -4.63 -7.98 -4.20
N VAL A 67 -4.64 -9.26 -3.90
CA VAL A 67 -3.68 -9.95 -3.02
C VAL A 67 -2.87 -10.93 -3.86
N ASP A 68 -1.61 -11.19 -3.51
CA ASP A 68 -0.73 -12.16 -4.17
C ASP A 68 -0.61 -11.98 -5.70
N LEU A 69 -0.44 -10.74 -6.14
CA LEU A 69 -0.41 -10.38 -7.57
C LEU A 69 0.95 -10.64 -8.22
N VAL A 70 2.04 -10.49 -7.48
CA VAL A 70 3.40 -10.48 -8.02
C VAL A 70 4.38 -11.27 -7.16
N GLU A 71 5.45 -11.74 -7.78
CA GLU A 71 6.56 -12.38 -7.11
C GLU A 71 7.43 -11.35 -6.35
N PRO A 72 8.19 -11.78 -5.33
CA PRO A 72 8.97 -10.88 -4.47
C PRO A 72 10.04 -10.06 -5.18
N ASP A 73 10.57 -10.51 -6.30
CA ASP A 73 11.58 -9.85 -7.12
C ASP A 73 10.99 -8.87 -8.13
N GLU A 74 9.68 -8.90 -8.34
CA GLU A 74 9.00 -8.00 -9.26
C GLU A 74 8.79 -6.61 -8.65
N VAL A 75 8.71 -5.62 -9.54
CA VAL A 75 8.40 -4.25 -9.16
C VAL A 75 6.92 -3.98 -9.36
N PHE A 76 6.22 -3.70 -8.27
CA PHE A 76 4.81 -3.32 -8.31
C PHE A 76 4.64 -1.85 -7.89
N THR A 77 4.02 -1.05 -8.75
CA THR A 77 3.86 0.40 -8.59
C THR A 77 2.41 0.80 -8.29
N ALA A 78 2.18 2.06 -7.93
CA ALA A 78 0.83 2.60 -7.78
C ALA A 78 0.04 2.63 -9.11
N GLY A 79 0.74 2.70 -10.26
CA GLY A 79 0.14 2.58 -11.58
C GLY A 79 -0.36 1.17 -11.86
N ASP A 80 0.45 0.17 -11.50
CA ASP A 80 0.06 -1.24 -11.61
C ASP A 80 -1.14 -1.53 -10.71
N TYR A 81 -1.10 -1.06 -9.45
CA TYR A 81 -2.23 -1.18 -8.55
C TYR A 81 -3.52 -0.60 -9.16
N ARG A 82 -3.46 0.64 -9.70
CA ARG A 82 -4.63 1.28 -10.32
C ARG A 82 -5.18 0.46 -11.47
N ARG A 83 -4.31 -0.03 -12.36
CA ARG A 83 -4.72 -0.86 -13.50
C ARG A 83 -5.45 -2.13 -13.05
N HIS A 84 -4.88 -2.88 -12.10
CA HIS A 84 -5.50 -4.09 -11.54
C HIS A 84 -6.81 -3.77 -10.80
N ALA A 85 -6.84 -2.68 -10.04
CA ALA A 85 -8.03 -2.28 -9.29
C ALA A 85 -9.19 -1.87 -10.21
N LEU A 86 -8.93 -1.18 -11.33
CA LEU A 86 -9.96 -0.85 -12.31
C LEU A 86 -10.56 -2.09 -12.98
N LEU A 87 -9.73 -3.09 -13.31
CA LEU A 87 -10.21 -4.37 -13.86
C LEU A 87 -11.08 -5.12 -12.84
N ALA A 88 -10.67 -5.16 -11.56
CA ALA A 88 -11.45 -5.79 -10.51
C ALA A 88 -12.78 -5.05 -10.27
N LEU A 89 -12.78 -3.73 -10.28
CA LEU A 89 -14.00 -2.92 -10.15
C LEU A 89 -14.98 -3.14 -11.30
N ASP A 90 -14.50 -3.26 -12.52
CA ASP A 90 -15.34 -3.56 -13.68
C ASP A 90 -15.96 -4.96 -13.58
N ASP A 91 -15.19 -5.96 -13.16
CA ASP A 91 -15.70 -7.31 -12.92
C ASP A 91 -16.78 -7.35 -11.82
N LEU A 92 -16.53 -6.69 -10.69
CA LEU A 92 -17.50 -6.58 -9.59
C LEU A 92 -18.81 -5.91 -10.03
N ARG A 93 -18.69 -4.83 -10.83
CA ARG A 93 -19.85 -4.13 -11.38
C ARG A 93 -20.69 -5.05 -12.27
N ARG A 94 -20.05 -5.83 -13.15
CA ARG A 94 -20.76 -6.80 -14.02
C ARG A 94 -21.47 -7.88 -13.22
N ARG A 95 -20.92 -8.29 -12.08
CA ARG A 95 -21.50 -9.30 -11.17
C ARG A 95 -22.46 -8.73 -10.13
N ASN A 96 -22.74 -7.42 -10.17
CA ASN A 96 -23.55 -6.70 -9.17
C ASN A 96 -23.03 -6.93 -7.73
N LYS A 97 -21.72 -6.93 -7.54
CA LYS A 97 -21.05 -7.01 -6.23
C LYS A 97 -20.62 -5.64 -5.77
N LEU A 98 -20.83 -5.33 -4.48
CA LEU A 98 -20.40 -4.07 -3.90
C LEU A 98 -18.90 -4.12 -3.59
N PRO A 99 -18.06 -3.27 -4.20
CA PRO A 99 -16.65 -3.19 -3.86
C PRO A 99 -16.43 -2.53 -2.49
N ILE A 100 -15.70 -3.21 -1.62
CA ILE A 100 -15.27 -2.71 -0.31
C ILE A 100 -13.75 -2.69 -0.27
N LEU A 101 -13.16 -1.53 0.00
CA LEU A 101 -11.73 -1.26 -0.12
C LEU A 101 -11.13 -0.86 1.23
N PRO A 102 -10.60 -1.82 2.04
CA PRO A 102 -9.81 -1.53 3.22
C PRO A 102 -8.45 -0.96 2.83
N ALA A 103 -8.25 0.36 2.99
CA ALA A 103 -7.04 1.04 2.54
C ALA A 103 -5.96 1.08 3.63
N GLY A 104 -4.83 0.41 3.36
CA GLY A 104 -3.59 0.47 4.13
C GLY A 104 -2.54 1.41 3.51
N THR A 105 -2.58 1.60 2.19
CA THR A 105 -1.59 2.37 1.42
C THR A 105 -2.21 3.60 0.78
N GLY A 106 -1.98 4.78 1.36
CA GLY A 106 -2.58 6.04 0.88
C GLY A 106 -2.20 6.40 -0.56
N LEU A 107 -0.99 6.05 -1.02
CA LEU A 107 -0.60 6.30 -2.42
C LEU A 107 -1.42 5.45 -3.41
N TYR A 108 -1.72 4.19 -3.08
CA TYR A 108 -2.56 3.33 -3.90
C TYR A 108 -4.01 3.84 -3.94
N LEU A 109 -4.53 4.22 -2.77
CA LEU A 109 -5.85 4.84 -2.69
C LEU A 109 -5.94 6.09 -3.58
N ARG A 110 -4.97 7.00 -3.46
CA ARG A 110 -4.93 8.21 -4.28
C ARG A 110 -4.82 7.87 -5.77
N ALA A 111 -3.96 6.94 -6.15
CA ALA A 111 -3.83 6.50 -7.53
C ALA A 111 -5.15 5.99 -8.10
N LEU A 112 -5.94 5.26 -7.31
CA LEU A 112 -7.24 4.76 -7.71
C LEU A 112 -8.28 5.89 -7.82
N LEU A 113 -8.41 6.71 -6.78
CA LEU A 113 -9.48 7.70 -6.66
C LEU A 113 -9.24 8.98 -7.48
N GLU A 114 -7.99 9.46 -7.55
CA GLU A 114 -7.63 10.72 -8.19
C GLU A 114 -6.91 10.53 -9.55
N GLY A 115 -6.54 9.28 -9.86
CA GLY A 115 -5.66 9.00 -11.00
C GLY A 115 -4.18 9.27 -10.69
N LEU A 116 -3.36 9.08 -11.69
CA LEU A 116 -1.93 9.40 -11.66
C LEU A 116 -1.64 10.36 -12.81
N ALA A 117 -0.71 11.28 -12.58
CA ALA A 117 -0.17 12.08 -13.68
C ALA A 117 0.48 11.16 -14.71
N ASP A 118 0.37 11.51 -15.98
CA ASP A 118 1.09 10.84 -17.07
C ASP A 118 2.59 11.15 -16.96
N ALA A 119 3.23 10.43 -16.07
CA ALA A 119 4.64 10.58 -15.76
C ALA A 119 5.44 9.49 -16.48
N PRO A 120 6.69 9.80 -16.90
CA PRO A 120 7.55 8.83 -17.57
C PRO A 120 7.65 7.51 -16.80
N THR A 121 7.73 6.41 -17.56
CA THR A 121 7.98 5.09 -17.01
C THR A 121 9.27 5.09 -16.20
N ARG A 122 9.29 4.32 -15.12
CA ARG A 122 10.45 4.18 -14.24
C ARG A 122 11.65 3.65 -15.02
N SER A 123 12.81 4.33 -14.90
CA SER A 123 14.10 3.86 -15.40
C SER A 123 14.95 3.34 -14.24
N GLU A 124 15.10 2.02 -14.15
CA GLU A 124 15.89 1.44 -13.07
C GLU A 124 17.37 1.78 -13.19
N GLU A 125 17.90 1.84 -14.42
CA GLU A 125 19.28 2.25 -14.68
C GLU A 125 19.59 3.66 -14.14
N LEU A 126 18.74 4.63 -14.47
CA LEU A 126 18.89 6.00 -13.98
C LEU A 126 18.78 6.08 -12.46
N ARG A 127 17.82 5.36 -11.88
CA ARG A 127 17.64 5.30 -10.42
C ARG A 127 18.85 4.70 -9.72
N GLU A 128 19.41 3.64 -10.26
CA GLU A 128 20.59 2.99 -9.67
C GLU A 128 21.82 3.92 -9.73
N ARG A 129 22.01 4.65 -10.83
CA ARG A 129 23.03 5.69 -10.90
C ARG A 129 22.84 6.77 -9.84
N LEU A 130 21.60 7.23 -9.66
CA LEU A 130 21.28 8.25 -8.65
C LEU A 130 21.43 7.71 -7.22
N ARG A 131 21.04 6.46 -6.95
CA ARG A 131 21.26 5.80 -5.65
C ARG A 131 22.74 5.67 -5.31
N ARG A 132 23.56 5.23 -6.27
CA ARG A 132 25.02 5.17 -6.10
C ARG A 132 25.61 6.55 -5.82
N SER A 133 25.15 7.58 -6.52
CA SER A 133 25.55 8.97 -6.26
C SER A 133 25.13 9.43 -4.86
N ALA A 134 23.91 9.11 -4.42
CA ALA A 134 23.44 9.42 -3.07
C ALA A 134 24.25 8.71 -1.99
N LYS A 135 24.59 7.43 -2.21
CA LYS A 135 25.44 6.64 -1.28
C LYS A 135 26.84 7.23 -1.17
N LYS A 136 27.42 7.69 -2.27
CA LYS A 136 28.80 8.25 -2.31
C LYS A 136 28.90 9.69 -1.82
N ARG A 137 27.91 10.54 -2.13
CA ARG A 137 27.98 12.01 -1.94
C ARG A 137 26.89 12.57 -1.03
N GLY A 138 25.97 11.72 -0.57
CA GLY A 138 24.82 12.08 0.29
C GLY A 138 23.60 12.60 -0.48
N ALA A 139 22.44 12.56 0.17
CA ALA A 139 21.17 13.04 -0.40
C ALA A 139 21.18 14.52 -0.75
N THR A 140 21.87 15.35 0.06
CA THR A 140 22.01 16.79 -0.16
C THR A 140 22.70 17.12 -1.47
N HIS A 141 23.63 16.27 -1.94
CA HIS A 141 24.25 16.43 -3.25
C HIS A 141 23.22 16.25 -4.38
N LEU A 142 22.38 15.22 -4.31
CA LEU A 142 21.29 15.03 -5.28
C LEU A 142 20.28 16.19 -5.23
N HIS A 143 20.00 16.71 -4.05
CA HIS A 143 19.11 17.86 -3.90
C HIS A 143 19.68 19.11 -4.60
N LYS A 144 20.98 19.35 -4.54
CA LYS A 144 21.64 20.42 -5.30
C LYS A 144 21.53 20.21 -6.81
N ILE A 145 21.61 18.96 -7.29
CA ILE A 145 21.37 18.63 -8.71
C ILE A 145 19.92 18.93 -9.07
N LEU A 146 18.96 18.50 -8.26
CA LEU A 146 17.54 18.80 -8.48
C LEU A 146 17.29 20.32 -8.51
N ALA A 147 17.90 21.09 -7.62
CA ALA A 147 17.75 22.54 -7.58
C ALA A 147 18.21 23.25 -8.86
N ARG A 148 19.16 22.66 -9.59
CA ARG A 148 19.61 23.18 -10.91
C ARG A 148 18.69 22.75 -12.05
N LEU A 149 18.12 21.52 -11.97
CA LEU A 149 17.28 20.94 -13.02
C LEU A 149 15.81 21.39 -12.92
N ASP A 150 15.31 21.53 -11.70
CA ASP A 150 13.92 21.87 -11.36
C ASP A 150 13.87 22.55 -9.99
N PRO A 151 14.14 23.89 -9.94
CA PRO A 151 14.16 24.66 -8.69
C PRO A 151 12.84 24.59 -7.91
N GLU A 152 11.70 24.57 -8.61
CA GLU A 152 10.37 24.51 -8.00
C GLU A 152 10.18 23.19 -7.24
N SER A 153 10.57 22.07 -7.84
CA SER A 153 10.53 20.75 -7.18
C SER A 153 11.50 20.69 -6.00
N ALA A 154 12.70 21.26 -6.13
CA ALA A 154 13.66 21.28 -5.05
C ALA A 154 13.17 22.06 -3.82
N ALA A 155 12.48 23.18 -4.02
CA ALA A 155 11.90 23.96 -2.94
C ALA A 155 10.82 23.21 -2.13
N ARG A 156 10.15 22.24 -2.76
CA ARG A 156 9.05 21.45 -2.14
C ARG A 156 9.52 20.14 -1.52
N ILE A 157 10.70 19.63 -1.91
CA ILE A 157 11.22 18.35 -1.47
C ILE A 157 12.31 18.56 -0.42
N ALA A 158 12.13 17.92 0.75
CA ALA A 158 13.12 18.01 1.81
C ALA A 158 14.51 17.50 1.34
N PRO A 159 15.63 18.18 1.66
CA PRO A 159 16.97 17.85 1.16
C PRO A 159 17.48 16.44 1.52
N ARG A 160 16.82 15.77 2.48
CA ARG A 160 17.16 14.40 2.90
C ARG A 160 16.18 13.34 2.37
N ASP A 161 15.14 13.72 1.64
CA ASP A 161 14.17 12.78 1.05
C ASP A 161 14.70 12.22 -0.26
N THR A 162 15.68 11.32 -0.14
CA THR A 162 16.37 10.72 -1.27
C THR A 162 15.43 10.11 -2.31
N GLN A 163 14.35 9.47 -1.87
CA GLN A 163 13.42 8.81 -2.79
C GLN A 163 12.65 9.81 -3.65
N LYS A 164 12.15 10.89 -3.05
CA LYS A 164 11.46 11.95 -3.81
C LYS A 164 12.41 12.73 -4.70
N ILE A 165 13.64 13.00 -4.22
CA ILE A 165 14.66 13.67 -5.02
C ILE A 165 14.99 12.84 -6.27
N ILE A 166 15.26 11.54 -6.12
CA ILE A 166 15.54 10.63 -7.22
C ILE A 166 14.38 10.62 -8.22
N ARG A 167 13.14 10.51 -7.73
CA ARG A 167 11.96 10.50 -8.61
C ARG A 167 11.78 11.82 -9.35
N ALA A 168 11.99 12.95 -8.71
CA ALA A 168 11.89 14.25 -9.35
C ALA A 168 12.96 14.44 -10.44
N ILE A 169 14.23 14.06 -10.17
CA ILE A 169 15.29 14.09 -11.15
C ILE A 169 14.97 13.16 -12.32
N GLU A 170 14.53 11.93 -12.06
CA GLU A 170 14.14 10.96 -13.09
C GLU A 170 13.05 11.53 -14.00
N MET A 171 11.97 12.04 -13.41
CA MET A 171 10.86 12.63 -14.17
C MET A 171 11.33 13.81 -15.03
N ARG A 172 12.14 14.71 -14.46
CA ARG A 172 12.69 15.88 -15.16
C ARG A 172 13.56 15.50 -16.35
N ILE A 173 14.40 14.47 -16.18
CA ILE A 173 15.31 14.00 -17.25
C ILE A 173 14.53 13.29 -18.35
N LEU A 174 13.63 12.35 -17.98
CA LEU A 174 12.93 11.53 -18.95
C LEU A 174 11.84 12.28 -19.70
N ALA A 175 11.14 13.22 -19.05
CA ALA A 175 10.10 14.00 -19.69
C ALA A 175 10.60 15.28 -20.37
N GLY A 176 11.82 15.72 -20.08
CA GLY A 176 12.39 16.96 -20.64
C GLY A 176 11.74 18.25 -20.12
N LYS A 177 10.74 18.18 -19.24
CA LYS A 177 9.94 19.30 -18.72
C LYS A 177 9.84 19.30 -17.19
N PRO A 178 9.60 20.44 -16.53
CA PRO A 178 9.47 20.53 -15.07
C PRO A 178 8.41 19.55 -14.51
N VAL A 179 8.67 19.01 -13.32
CA VAL A 179 7.76 18.06 -12.66
C VAL A 179 6.38 18.66 -12.41
N ALA A 180 6.32 19.98 -12.12
CA ALA A 180 5.04 20.68 -11.94
C ALA A 180 4.19 20.71 -13.21
N GLU A 181 4.80 20.76 -14.39
CA GLU A 181 4.10 20.69 -15.67
C GLU A 181 3.53 19.30 -15.94
N ILE A 182 4.31 18.24 -15.63
CA ILE A 182 3.87 16.84 -15.75
C ILE A 182 2.61 16.63 -14.90
N PHE A 183 2.60 17.13 -13.67
CA PHE A 183 1.43 17.01 -12.79
C PHE A 183 0.27 17.92 -13.19
N ARG A 184 0.52 19.06 -13.84
CA ARG A 184 -0.55 19.92 -14.38
C ARG A 184 -1.21 19.28 -15.60
N ALA A 185 -0.41 18.78 -16.54
CA ALA A 185 -0.92 18.09 -17.75
C ALA A 185 -1.75 16.85 -17.35
N GLY A 186 -1.23 15.99 -16.47
CA GLY A 186 -1.96 14.79 -16.03
C GLY A 186 -3.25 15.06 -15.25
N ARG A 187 -3.49 16.28 -14.77
CA ARG A 187 -4.78 16.68 -14.19
C ARG A 187 -5.79 17.13 -15.26
N GLY A 188 -5.32 17.51 -16.45
CA GLY A 188 -6.16 17.96 -17.56
C GLY A 188 -6.53 16.89 -18.57
N GLU A 189 -5.67 15.85 -18.75
CA GLU A 189 -5.82 14.85 -19.80
C GLU A 189 -6.38 13.50 -19.31
N ALA A 190 -6.39 13.24 -18.00
CA ALA A 190 -7.04 12.06 -17.42
C ALA A 190 -8.55 12.26 -17.35
N GLY A 191 -9.17 12.52 -18.52
CA GLY A 191 -10.57 12.46 -18.84
C GLY A 191 -11.54 12.96 -17.76
N GLY A 192 -11.86 14.22 -17.79
CA GLY A 192 -12.85 14.86 -16.96
C GLY A 192 -12.27 16.15 -16.39
N GLU A 193 -12.76 17.27 -16.89
CA GLU A 193 -12.50 18.58 -16.28
C GLU A 193 -12.59 18.47 -14.76
N VAL A 194 -11.45 18.60 -14.07
CA VAL A 194 -11.47 18.91 -12.65
C VAL A 194 -12.04 20.32 -12.54
N ARG A 195 -13.35 20.40 -12.67
CA ARG A 195 -14.10 21.61 -12.36
C ARG A 195 -14.04 21.74 -10.85
N GLU A 196 -13.17 22.60 -10.39
CA GLU A 196 -13.27 23.23 -9.10
C GLU A 196 -14.60 24.02 -9.05
N LYS A 197 -15.73 23.31 -8.95
CA LYS A 197 -16.97 23.91 -8.48
C LYS A 197 -16.97 23.75 -6.97
N ALA A 198 -16.76 24.87 -6.29
CA ALA A 198 -16.96 25.05 -4.85
C ALA A 198 -16.13 24.09 -3.94
N GLY A 199 -14.81 23.95 -4.16
CA GLY A 199 -13.92 23.25 -3.23
C GLY A 199 -14.05 21.72 -3.17
N VAL A 200 -14.84 21.11 -4.06
CA VAL A 200 -15.03 19.66 -4.14
C VAL A 200 -14.06 19.08 -5.17
N ARG A 201 -13.10 18.24 -4.71
CA ARG A 201 -12.27 17.43 -5.61
C ARG A 201 -13.17 16.39 -6.29
N VAL A 202 -13.32 16.50 -7.62
CA VAL A 202 -14.02 15.48 -8.40
C VAL A 202 -13.15 14.22 -8.44
N ASN A 203 -13.72 13.07 -8.04
CA ASN A 203 -13.04 11.78 -8.10
C ASN A 203 -12.77 11.38 -9.56
N ALA A 204 -11.52 11.02 -9.88
CA ALA A 204 -11.16 10.48 -11.20
C ALA A 204 -11.71 9.06 -11.45
N LEU A 205 -12.39 8.46 -10.48
CA LEU A 205 -13.09 7.20 -10.62
C LEU A 205 -14.52 7.48 -11.14
N GLU A 206 -14.62 7.72 -12.45
CA GLU A 206 -15.90 8.02 -13.10
C GLU A 206 -16.93 6.90 -12.92
N GLY A 207 -18.18 7.27 -12.69
CA GLY A 207 -19.29 6.32 -12.54
C GLY A 207 -19.37 5.64 -11.18
N TYR A 208 -18.61 6.10 -10.16
CA TYR A 208 -18.70 5.61 -8.80
C TYR A 208 -19.12 6.71 -7.81
N SER A 209 -20.12 6.40 -6.99
CA SER A 209 -20.38 7.08 -5.72
C SER A 209 -19.49 6.47 -4.63
N ILE A 210 -18.78 7.30 -3.83
CA ILE A 210 -17.81 6.81 -2.87
C ILE A 210 -18.20 7.19 -1.45
N THR A 211 -18.36 6.19 -0.58
CA THR A 211 -18.51 6.40 0.86
C THR A 211 -17.20 6.06 1.56
N LYS A 212 -16.65 7.04 2.29
CA LYS A 212 -15.41 6.88 3.06
C LYS A 212 -15.71 6.80 4.56
N ILE A 213 -15.27 5.70 5.18
CA ILE A 213 -15.38 5.45 6.63
C ILE A 213 -13.97 5.39 7.19
N GLY A 214 -13.66 6.21 8.18
CA GLY A 214 -12.38 6.29 8.83
C GLY A 214 -12.41 5.65 10.22
N LEU A 215 -11.44 4.81 10.56
CA LEU A 215 -11.24 4.25 11.90
C LEU A 215 -10.11 5.00 12.59
N ALA A 216 -10.40 5.62 13.73
CA ALA A 216 -9.42 6.37 14.54
C ALA A 216 -9.51 5.98 16.02
N PRO A 217 -9.28 4.70 16.39
CA PRO A 217 -9.37 4.27 17.77
C PRO A 217 -8.40 5.05 18.68
N PRO A 218 -8.66 5.13 20.00
CA PRO A 218 -7.81 5.80 20.96
C PRO A 218 -6.36 5.32 20.86
N ARG A 219 -5.41 6.27 20.79
CA ARG A 219 -4.00 5.98 20.50
C ARG A 219 -3.35 4.99 21.49
N PRO A 220 -3.58 5.05 22.82
CA PRO A 220 -3.02 4.06 23.73
C PRO A 220 -3.50 2.64 23.43
N ALA A 221 -4.79 2.45 23.20
CA ALA A 221 -5.38 1.16 22.85
C ALA A 221 -4.86 0.63 21.51
N LEU A 222 -4.73 1.51 20.50
CA LEU A 222 -4.13 1.15 19.21
C LEU A 222 -2.69 0.66 19.36
N TYR A 223 -1.88 1.32 20.20
CA TYR A 223 -0.49 0.93 20.41
C TYR A 223 -0.37 -0.40 21.14
N ALA A 224 -1.17 -0.61 22.18
CA ALA A 224 -1.25 -1.91 22.86
C ALA A 224 -1.63 -3.04 21.89
N ARG A 225 -2.62 -2.79 21.01
CA ARG A 225 -3.04 -3.76 20.00
C ARG A 225 -1.97 -4.01 18.92
N ILE A 226 -1.20 -3.01 18.55
CA ILE A 226 -0.05 -3.17 17.64
C ILE A 226 1.00 -4.09 18.28
N ASP A 227 1.33 -3.85 19.55
CA ASP A 227 2.36 -4.61 20.25
C ASP A 227 1.94 -6.08 20.42
N ALA A 228 0.72 -6.34 20.89
CA ALA A 228 0.15 -7.68 21.00
C ALA A 228 0.08 -8.40 19.64
N ARG A 229 -0.22 -7.67 18.56
CA ARG A 229 -0.25 -8.24 17.21
C ARG A 229 1.13 -8.70 16.73
N VAL A 230 2.19 -7.96 17.03
CA VAL A 230 3.56 -8.37 16.69
C VAL A 230 3.91 -9.69 17.40
N GLU A 231 3.55 -9.83 18.67
CA GLU A 231 3.75 -11.06 19.43
C GLU A 231 2.94 -12.23 18.85
N ALA A 232 1.67 -11.99 18.49
CA ALA A 232 0.81 -12.99 17.85
C ALA A 232 1.37 -13.44 16.48
N MET A 233 1.92 -12.53 15.69
CA MET A 233 2.57 -12.85 14.41
C MET A 233 3.80 -13.74 14.60
N LEU A 234 4.62 -13.48 15.62
CA LEU A 234 5.77 -14.32 15.95
C LEU A 234 5.32 -15.71 16.41
N ALA A 235 4.30 -15.78 17.26
CA ALA A 235 3.72 -17.05 17.70
C ALA A 235 3.08 -17.84 16.54
N ALA A 236 2.59 -17.15 15.50
CA ALA A 236 2.07 -17.74 14.28
C ALA A 236 3.16 -18.21 13.29
N GLY A 237 4.45 -18.04 13.61
CA GLY A 237 5.57 -18.53 12.81
C GLY A 237 6.20 -17.48 11.88
N TRP A 238 6.06 -16.19 12.16
CA TRP A 238 6.67 -15.15 11.31
C TRP A 238 8.20 -15.28 11.18
N LEU A 239 8.89 -15.68 12.25
CA LEU A 239 10.33 -15.94 12.18
C LEU A 239 10.67 -17.09 11.23
N ASP A 240 9.83 -18.14 11.20
CA ASP A 240 10.02 -19.29 10.31
C ASP A 240 9.69 -18.92 8.86
N GLU A 241 8.68 -18.07 8.63
CA GLU A 241 8.41 -17.48 7.31
C GLU A 241 9.66 -16.75 6.80
N VAL A 242 10.26 -15.86 7.60
CA VAL A 242 11.48 -15.14 7.20
C VAL A 242 12.65 -16.09 6.97
N ARG A 243 12.81 -17.10 7.82
CA ARG A 243 13.88 -18.12 7.67
C ARG A 243 13.73 -18.90 6.35
N ALA A 244 12.52 -19.32 6.00
CA ALA A 244 12.24 -20.00 4.75
C ALA A 244 12.56 -19.12 3.53
N LEU A 245 12.16 -17.85 3.57
CA LEU A 245 12.43 -16.87 2.50
C LEU A 245 13.91 -16.58 2.30
N VAL A 246 14.69 -16.51 3.38
CA VAL A 246 16.16 -16.32 3.33
C VAL A 246 16.85 -17.59 2.84
N SER A 247 16.44 -18.76 3.30
CA SER A 247 17.06 -20.05 2.95
C SER A 247 16.82 -20.45 1.49
N SER A 248 15.70 -20.05 0.89
CA SER A 248 15.42 -20.28 -0.52
C SER A 248 16.42 -19.53 -1.43
N GLY A 249 16.91 -18.35 -1.01
CA GLY A 249 17.92 -17.60 -1.75
C GLY A 249 19.34 -18.19 -1.73
N VAL A 250 19.69 -18.91 -0.68
CA VAL A 250 21.04 -19.51 -0.51
C VAL A 250 21.20 -20.79 -1.32
N ARG A 251 20.12 -21.46 -1.70
CA ARG A 251 20.17 -22.76 -2.41
C ARG A 251 20.46 -22.65 -3.91
N GLU A 252 20.30 -21.51 -4.53
CA GLU A 252 20.57 -21.31 -5.96
C GLU A 252 22.06 -21.14 -6.27
N GLU A 253 22.86 -20.58 -5.36
CA GLU A 253 24.33 -20.48 -5.54
C GLU A 253 25.09 -21.81 -5.34
N ALA A 254 24.40 -22.85 -4.81
CA ALA A 254 25.04 -24.12 -4.44
C ALA A 254 24.60 -25.33 -5.28
N ARG A 255 23.79 -25.19 -6.33
CA ARG A 255 23.28 -26.30 -7.12
C ARG A 255 23.38 -26.14 -8.63
N GLU A 256 24.57 -26.20 -9.16
CA GLU A 256 24.82 -26.93 -10.40
C GLU A 256 24.92 -28.42 -10.07
N GLY A 257 23.86 -29.17 -10.34
CA GLY A 257 23.87 -30.62 -10.41
C GLY A 257 23.20 -31.43 -9.30
N VAL A 258 21.86 -31.42 -9.18
CA VAL A 258 21.09 -32.61 -8.71
C VAL A 258 19.65 -32.56 -9.25
N ARG A 259 19.19 -33.76 -9.69
CA ARG A 259 17.97 -34.06 -10.46
C ARG A 259 16.65 -33.90 -9.70
N GLU A 260 15.62 -33.67 -10.50
CA GLU A 260 14.18 -33.55 -10.30
C GLU A 260 13.52 -34.39 -9.21
N GLY A 261 12.59 -33.75 -8.51
CA GLY A 261 11.53 -34.33 -7.68
C GLY A 261 10.65 -33.22 -7.14
N VAL A 262 9.43 -33.15 -7.63
CA VAL A 262 8.31 -32.23 -7.32
C VAL A 262 8.40 -31.56 -5.95
N ARG A 263 8.80 -30.30 -5.90
CA ARG A 263 8.43 -29.26 -4.94
C ARG A 263 8.33 -27.98 -5.74
N GLU A 264 7.22 -27.24 -5.60
CA GLU A 264 7.06 -25.93 -6.20
C GLU A 264 8.31 -25.08 -5.98
N ASN A 265 8.95 -24.70 -7.09
CA ASN A 265 10.18 -23.91 -7.11
C ASN A 265 9.89 -22.50 -6.58
N ILE A 266 10.05 -22.29 -5.27
CA ILE A 266 10.29 -20.95 -4.78
C ILE A 266 11.73 -20.63 -5.22
N ARG A 267 11.87 -19.93 -6.36
CA ARG A 267 13.15 -19.34 -6.77
C ARG A 267 13.65 -18.50 -5.60
N GLY A 268 14.93 -18.66 -5.25
CA GLY A 268 15.54 -17.93 -4.15
C GLY A 268 15.27 -16.43 -4.25
N ILE A 269 14.68 -15.86 -3.22
CA ILE A 269 14.32 -14.42 -3.21
C ILE A 269 15.61 -13.63 -2.98
N PRO A 270 16.04 -12.77 -3.94
CA PRO A 270 17.26 -12.00 -3.79
C PRO A 270 17.24 -11.16 -2.52
N ALA A 271 18.36 -11.15 -1.80
CA ALA A 271 18.50 -10.43 -0.53
C ALA A 271 18.13 -8.93 -0.61
N GLY A 272 18.23 -8.34 -1.79
CA GLY A 272 17.86 -6.95 -2.07
C GLY A 272 16.42 -6.71 -2.45
N SER A 273 15.59 -7.76 -2.55
CA SER A 273 14.18 -7.62 -2.95
C SER A 273 13.42 -6.69 -2.02
N LYS A 274 12.51 -5.94 -2.62
CA LYS A 274 11.73 -4.91 -1.91
C LYS A 274 10.98 -5.45 -0.68
N PRO A 275 10.37 -6.65 -0.69
CA PRO A 275 9.67 -7.17 0.49
C PRO A 275 10.54 -7.34 1.73
N PHE A 276 11.83 -7.64 1.60
CA PHE A 276 12.74 -7.68 2.76
C PHE A 276 12.96 -6.30 3.42
N GLN A 277 12.51 -5.21 2.80
CA GLN A 277 12.54 -3.87 3.38
C GLN A 277 11.24 -3.53 4.15
N PHE A 278 10.23 -4.41 4.13
CA PHE A 278 9.01 -4.21 4.91
C PHE A 278 9.31 -4.28 6.40
N ILE A 279 8.49 -3.58 7.18
CA ILE A 279 8.61 -3.55 8.65
C ILE A 279 8.58 -5.00 9.16
N GLY A 280 9.57 -5.33 9.96
CA GLY A 280 9.73 -6.62 10.61
C GLY A 280 10.57 -7.61 9.82
N TYR A 281 10.45 -7.69 8.49
CA TYR A 281 11.26 -8.62 7.70
C TYR A 281 12.75 -8.30 7.77
N SER A 282 13.13 -7.03 7.66
CA SER A 282 14.52 -6.60 7.84
C SER A 282 15.05 -6.84 9.26
N ASP A 283 14.19 -6.67 10.27
CA ASP A 283 14.56 -6.82 11.69
C ASP A 283 14.76 -8.30 12.03
N LEU A 284 13.81 -9.18 11.65
CA LEU A 284 13.91 -10.62 11.87
C LEU A 284 15.05 -11.25 11.07
N ARG A 285 15.28 -10.78 9.85
CA ARG A 285 16.45 -11.18 9.07
C ARG A 285 17.75 -10.80 9.78
N ALA A 286 17.86 -9.59 10.33
CA ALA A 286 19.02 -9.15 11.09
C ALA A 286 19.26 -10.05 12.34
N HIS A 287 18.19 -10.53 12.97
CA HIS A 287 18.28 -11.51 14.05
C HIS A 287 18.79 -12.89 13.54
N LEU A 288 18.24 -13.40 12.44
CA LEU A 288 18.69 -14.66 11.85
C LEU A 288 20.17 -14.64 11.41
N GLU A 289 20.66 -13.48 11.02
CA GLU A 289 22.08 -13.22 10.71
C GLU A 289 22.95 -12.98 11.97
N GLY A 290 22.41 -13.06 13.18
CA GLY A 290 23.15 -12.88 14.44
C GLY A 290 23.53 -11.42 14.76
N ARG A 291 22.97 -10.42 14.05
CA ARG A 291 23.34 -9.01 14.22
C ARG A 291 22.61 -8.34 15.39
N VAL A 292 21.45 -8.86 15.76
CA VAL A 292 20.63 -8.35 16.89
C VAL A 292 19.97 -9.51 17.61
N THR A 293 19.58 -9.31 18.89
CA THR A 293 18.78 -10.29 19.62
C THR A 293 17.33 -10.32 19.09
N LEU A 294 16.59 -11.39 19.34
CA LEU A 294 15.17 -11.44 18.99
C LEU A 294 14.37 -10.36 19.74
N ALA A 295 14.70 -10.13 21.00
CA ALA A 295 14.06 -9.09 21.81
C ALA A 295 14.25 -7.69 21.20
N ASP A 296 15.45 -7.36 20.74
CA ASP A 296 15.73 -6.08 20.08
C ASP A 296 14.99 -5.96 18.74
N ALA A 297 14.95 -7.04 17.95
CA ALA A 297 14.19 -7.08 16.70
C ALA A 297 12.71 -6.81 16.96
N VAL A 298 12.09 -7.48 17.93
CA VAL A 298 10.68 -7.29 18.32
C VAL A 298 10.42 -5.86 18.77
N ALA A 299 11.24 -5.30 19.66
CA ALA A 299 11.11 -3.93 20.13
C ALA A 299 11.21 -2.92 18.96
N ASN A 300 12.08 -3.16 17.98
CA ASN A 300 12.20 -2.34 16.77
C ASN A 300 10.96 -2.44 15.87
N ILE A 301 10.42 -3.65 15.68
CA ILE A 301 9.21 -3.90 14.90
C ILE A 301 8.02 -3.16 15.51
N GLN A 302 7.78 -3.31 16.80
CA GLN A 302 6.70 -2.63 17.52
C GLN A 302 6.80 -1.11 17.37
N ARG A 303 7.99 -0.55 17.61
CA ARG A 303 8.26 0.89 17.45
C ARG A 303 8.04 1.39 16.03
N SER A 304 8.53 0.64 15.04
CA SER A 304 8.39 0.97 13.62
C SER A 304 6.95 0.90 13.14
N THR A 305 6.19 -0.09 13.63
CA THR A 305 4.76 -0.27 13.34
C THR A 305 3.93 0.85 13.96
N ARG A 306 4.19 1.27 15.20
CA ARG A 306 3.54 2.45 15.81
C ARG A 306 3.82 3.74 15.03
N ARG A 307 5.05 3.93 14.56
CA ARG A 307 5.40 5.06 13.67
C ARG A 307 4.68 4.99 12.33
N PHE A 308 4.54 3.80 11.77
CA PHE A 308 3.80 3.57 10.53
C PHE A 308 2.31 3.90 10.71
N ALA A 309 1.68 3.41 11.77
CA ALA A 309 0.29 3.73 12.11
C ALA A 309 0.05 5.26 12.24
N LYS A 310 0.98 5.98 12.90
CA LYS A 310 0.92 7.44 12.98
C LYS A 310 1.00 8.10 11.59
N ARG A 311 1.89 7.63 10.71
CA ARG A 311 2.00 8.16 9.33
C ARG A 311 0.74 7.89 8.51
N GLN A 312 0.16 6.69 8.61
CA GLN A 312 -1.10 6.36 7.94
C GLN A 312 -2.23 7.29 8.39
N LEU A 313 -2.41 7.48 9.70
CA LEU A 313 -3.46 8.36 10.23
C LEU A 313 -3.25 9.82 9.78
N THR A 314 -2.00 10.31 9.80
CA THR A 314 -1.68 11.66 9.29
C THR A 314 -2.00 11.80 7.80
N TRP A 315 -1.78 10.75 7.01
CA TRP A 315 -2.12 10.74 5.59
C TRP A 315 -3.63 10.75 5.39
N PHE A 316 -4.34 9.82 6.01
CA PHE A 316 -5.77 9.65 5.82
C PHE A 316 -6.63 10.80 6.38
N ARG A 317 -6.15 11.52 7.40
CA ARG A 317 -6.81 12.74 7.89
C ARG A 317 -6.88 13.88 6.85
N ARG A 318 -6.11 13.78 5.77
CA ARG A 318 -6.16 14.74 4.64
C ARG A 318 -7.17 14.34 3.57
N GLU A 319 -7.73 13.15 3.66
CA GLU A 319 -8.77 12.70 2.74
C GLU A 319 -10.07 13.47 3.04
N PRO A 320 -10.71 14.05 2.01
CA PRO A 320 -11.98 14.75 2.19
C PRO A 320 -13.12 13.77 2.42
N ASP A 321 -14.20 14.26 3.02
CA ASP A 321 -15.51 13.58 3.16
C ASP A 321 -15.46 12.23 3.88
N VAL A 322 -14.55 12.06 4.83
CA VAL A 322 -14.42 10.85 5.63
C VAL A 322 -15.30 10.96 6.88
N HIS A 323 -16.15 9.96 7.08
CA HIS A 323 -16.87 9.77 8.33
C HIS A 323 -15.97 9.02 9.31
N TRP A 324 -15.44 9.71 10.32
CA TRP A 324 -14.52 9.16 11.31
C TRP A 324 -15.23 8.53 12.50
N LEU A 325 -14.88 7.28 12.82
CA LEU A 325 -15.33 6.51 13.99
C LEU A 325 -14.15 6.33 14.95
N GLU A 326 -14.29 6.75 16.20
CA GLU A 326 -13.24 6.66 17.23
C GLU A 326 -13.20 5.29 17.92
N SER A 327 -13.33 4.23 17.13
CA SER A 327 -13.44 2.86 17.59
C SER A 327 -12.68 1.90 16.68
N PHE A 328 -12.53 0.65 17.12
CA PHE A 328 -11.98 -0.42 16.31
C PHE A 328 -13.04 -1.00 15.38
N GLY A 329 -12.61 -1.43 14.18
CA GLY A 329 -13.52 -1.94 13.16
C GLY A 329 -14.13 -3.32 13.44
N ASP A 330 -13.64 -4.04 14.43
CA ASP A 330 -14.19 -5.31 14.93
C ASP A 330 -15.21 -5.11 16.07
N ASN A 331 -15.50 -3.87 16.48
CA ASN A 331 -16.58 -3.58 17.40
C ASN A 331 -17.92 -3.61 16.66
N PRO A 332 -18.95 -4.36 17.13
CA PRO A 332 -20.29 -4.41 16.53
C PRO A 332 -20.95 -3.04 16.36
N GLU A 333 -20.76 -2.12 17.30
CA GLU A 333 -21.28 -0.74 17.22
C GLU A 333 -20.66 0.04 16.05
N THR A 334 -19.38 -0.22 15.74
CA THR A 334 -18.71 0.38 14.58
C THR A 334 -19.31 -0.10 13.28
N THR A 335 -19.67 -1.39 13.22
CA THR A 335 -20.35 -1.95 12.05
C THR A 335 -21.73 -1.32 11.87
N ALA A 336 -22.50 -1.15 12.94
CA ALA A 336 -23.81 -0.51 12.88
C ALA A 336 -23.71 0.94 12.39
N ALA A 337 -22.82 1.75 12.99
CA ALA A 337 -22.60 3.14 12.57
C ALA A 337 -22.12 3.25 11.10
N ALA A 338 -21.31 2.30 10.64
CA ALA A 338 -20.87 2.22 9.26
C ALA A 338 -22.02 1.95 8.30
N LEU A 339 -22.90 1.01 8.62
CA LEU A 339 -24.10 0.68 7.83
C LEU A 339 -25.07 1.85 7.74
N ASP A 340 -25.34 2.53 8.87
CA ASP A 340 -26.19 3.72 8.90
C ASP A 340 -25.64 4.82 7.98
N ARG A 341 -24.32 5.01 8.00
CA ARG A 341 -23.66 6.00 7.13
C ARG A 341 -23.75 5.63 5.66
N ILE A 342 -23.64 4.35 5.32
CA ILE A 342 -23.76 3.85 3.93
C ILE A 342 -25.21 4.06 3.45
N ALA A 343 -26.19 3.65 4.24
CA ALA A 343 -27.60 3.80 3.90
C ALA A 343 -28.02 5.26 3.68
N ALA A 344 -27.49 6.19 4.45
CA ALA A 344 -27.77 7.61 4.30
C ALA A 344 -27.21 8.25 3.00
N ARG A 345 -26.36 7.52 2.24
CA ARG A 345 -25.73 7.99 0.98
C ARG A 345 -26.16 7.17 -0.25
N SER A 346 -26.87 6.08 -0.07
CA SER A 346 -27.46 5.28 -1.14
C SER A 346 -28.78 5.87 -1.58
#